data_3aeba9fa556d50fd0714c87b85cffc39
#
_entry.id   3aeba9fa556d50fd0714c87b85cffc39
#
_cell.length_a   1.000
_cell.length_b   1.000
_cell.length_c   1.000
_cell.angle_alpha   90.00
_cell.angle_beta   90.00
_cell.angle_gamma   90.00
#
_symmetry.space_group_name_H-M   'P 1'
#
loop_
_entity.id
_entity.type
_entity.pdbx_description
1 polymer ?
#
loop_
_entity_poly.entity_id
_entity_poly.type
_entity_poly.pdbx_seq_one_letter_code
_entity_poly.pdbx_strand_id
1 'polypeptide(L)'
;MICLVSVLLFGMSGCGHSEQERHRLSKQEKARLDSIDRASLKIGVMPTLDCLPVYLAYEDSLFLKQGVTVHLYRYNAQMDCDTAIARGRVEGTVTDLVRAAHIEKKGVPLFYPVSTNLYWQLISNRKARVSELKQLSDKMIAITRHSATDYLADLAIDSAKPKYEVYRVQINDLNIRLSMLLNNEMDAMLLPEPYATRARMAQNVVLMDSRNKNINLGAIAFRS
;
A
#
# COMPACT_ATOMS: atom_id res chain seq x y z
N MET A 1 41.72 -49.13 54.72
CA MET A 1 40.93 -47.89 54.76
C MET A 1 40.56 -47.55 53.34
N ILE A 2 39.44 -48.03 52.90
CA ILE A 2 38.99 -47.98 51.48
C ILE A 2 37.96 -46.86 51.41
N CYS A 3 38.27 -45.75 50.67
CA CYS A 3 37.31 -44.68 50.39
C CYS A 3 36.48 -45.03 49.16
N LEU A 4 35.20 -45.26 49.34
CA LEU A 4 34.19 -45.39 48.30
C LEU A 4 33.83 -43.99 47.80
N VAL A 5 34.17 -43.69 46.53
CA VAL A 5 33.68 -42.49 45.84
C VAL A 5 32.43 -42.89 45.06
N SER A 6 31.28 -42.51 45.55
CA SER A 6 30.01 -42.63 44.82
C SER A 6 29.86 -41.49 43.79
N VAL A 7 29.97 -41.81 42.53
CA VAL A 7 29.69 -40.92 41.40
C VAL A 7 28.19 -40.90 41.20
N LEU A 8 27.55 -39.75 41.59
CA LEU A 8 26.16 -39.43 41.25
C LEU A 8 26.07 -39.01 39.77
N LEU A 9 25.59 -39.93 38.94
CA LEU A 9 25.19 -39.64 37.54
C LEU A 9 23.84 -38.88 37.60
N PHE A 10 23.90 -37.57 37.51
CA PHE A 10 22.73 -36.75 37.18
C PHE A 10 22.41 -36.95 35.72
N GLY A 11 21.38 -37.77 35.43
CA GLY A 11 20.79 -37.88 34.10
C GLY A 11 20.08 -36.59 33.74
N MET A 12 20.67 -35.75 32.90
CA MET A 12 19.99 -34.63 32.24
C MET A 12 19.04 -35.22 31.19
N SER A 13 17.78 -35.43 31.60
CA SER A 13 16.68 -35.68 30.65
C SER A 13 16.47 -34.43 29.85
N GLY A 14 17.17 -34.26 28.73
CA GLY A 14 16.88 -33.24 27.75
C GLY A 14 15.55 -33.56 27.07
N CYS A 15 14.45 -32.92 27.48
CA CYS A 15 13.20 -32.91 26.76
C CYS A 15 13.38 -32.13 25.44
N GLY A 16 14.10 -32.69 24.51
CA GLY A 16 14.15 -32.23 23.13
C GLY A 16 13.20 -33.09 22.30
N HIS A 17 12.17 -32.47 21.71
CA HIS A 17 11.33 -33.17 20.74
C HIS A 17 12.21 -33.78 19.62
N SER A 18 11.89 -35.00 19.19
CA SER A 18 12.58 -35.65 18.06
C SER A 18 12.39 -34.82 16.78
N GLU A 19 13.29 -34.99 15.80
CA GLU A 19 13.14 -34.30 14.49
C GLU A 19 11.77 -34.57 13.84
N GLN A 20 11.28 -35.79 13.93
CA GLN A 20 9.96 -36.18 13.42
C GLN A 20 8.82 -35.46 14.16
N GLU A 21 8.95 -35.28 15.46
CA GLU A 21 7.96 -34.57 16.27
C GLU A 21 7.97 -33.08 16.00
N ARG A 22 9.13 -32.46 15.86
CA ARG A 22 9.26 -31.06 15.41
C ARG A 22 8.68 -30.84 14.02
N HIS A 23 8.92 -31.76 13.07
CA HIS A 23 8.35 -31.69 11.74
C HIS A 23 6.83 -31.87 11.76
N ARG A 24 6.29 -32.78 12.59
CA ARG A 24 4.84 -32.99 12.76
C ARG A 24 4.18 -31.75 13.37
N LEU A 25 4.75 -31.18 14.42
CA LEU A 25 4.25 -29.96 15.06
C LEU A 25 4.26 -28.77 14.10
N SER A 26 5.33 -28.59 13.31
CA SER A 26 5.42 -27.53 12.31
C SER A 26 4.38 -27.70 11.20
N LYS A 27 4.10 -28.93 10.78
CA LYS A 27 3.05 -29.24 9.79
C LYS A 27 1.65 -29.00 10.32
N GLN A 28 1.39 -29.35 11.59
CA GLN A 28 0.11 -29.07 12.25
C GLN A 28 -0.11 -27.58 12.45
N GLU A 29 0.91 -26.86 12.89
CA GLU A 29 0.84 -25.41 13.08
C GLU A 29 0.63 -24.70 11.74
N LYS A 30 1.32 -25.12 10.68
CA LYS A 30 1.10 -24.60 9.33
C LYS A 30 -0.36 -24.85 8.87
N ALA A 31 -0.88 -26.06 9.06
CA ALA A 31 -2.27 -26.37 8.69
C ALA A 31 -3.28 -25.53 9.49
N ARG A 32 -3.00 -25.25 10.79
CA ARG A 32 -3.80 -24.38 11.63
C ARG A 32 -3.80 -22.95 11.11
N LEU A 33 -2.62 -22.39 10.81
CA LEU A 33 -2.47 -21.04 10.25
C LEU A 33 -3.16 -20.94 8.89
N ASP A 34 -3.00 -21.92 8.01
CA ASP A 34 -3.68 -21.98 6.71
C ASP A 34 -5.21 -22.04 6.85
N SER A 35 -5.71 -22.70 7.91
CA SER A 35 -7.15 -22.76 8.22
C SER A 35 -7.68 -21.40 8.69
N ILE A 36 -6.94 -20.72 9.56
CA ILE A 36 -7.27 -19.36 10.05
C ILE A 36 -7.24 -18.37 8.88
N ASP A 37 -6.21 -18.44 8.04
CA ASP A 37 -6.12 -17.56 6.88
C ASP A 37 -7.28 -17.76 5.90
N ARG A 38 -7.68 -19.01 5.65
CA ARG A 38 -8.85 -19.33 4.80
C ARG A 38 -10.16 -18.80 5.36
N ALA A 39 -10.31 -18.76 6.67
CA ALA A 39 -11.52 -18.28 7.36
C ALA A 39 -11.51 -16.76 7.58
N SER A 40 -10.38 -16.07 7.37
CA SER A 40 -10.25 -14.65 7.58
C SER A 40 -10.73 -13.83 6.37
N LEU A 41 -11.23 -12.62 6.66
CA LEU A 41 -11.47 -11.58 5.65
C LEU A 41 -10.13 -10.96 5.26
N LYS A 42 -9.74 -11.08 4.00
CA LYS A 42 -8.46 -10.57 3.49
C LYS A 42 -8.61 -9.18 2.90
N ILE A 43 -7.82 -8.23 3.38
CA ILE A 43 -7.85 -6.85 2.91
C ILE A 43 -6.47 -6.43 2.42
N GLY A 44 -6.40 -5.98 1.17
CA GLY A 44 -5.21 -5.40 0.57
C GLY A 44 -5.01 -3.95 1.03
N VAL A 45 -3.83 -3.62 1.56
CA VAL A 45 -3.50 -2.31 2.10
C VAL A 45 -2.13 -1.83 1.65
N MET A 46 -1.97 -0.50 1.61
CA MET A 46 -0.74 0.19 1.26
C MET A 46 -0.18 0.95 2.48
N PRO A 47 1.12 1.30 2.51
CA PRO A 47 1.69 2.14 3.56
C PRO A 47 1.35 3.63 3.32
N THR A 48 0.06 3.94 3.23
CA THR A 48 -0.49 5.26 2.96
C THR A 48 -1.47 5.70 4.05
N LEU A 49 -1.67 7.00 4.20
CA LEU A 49 -2.44 7.54 5.33
C LEU A 49 -3.93 7.19 5.26
N ASP A 50 -4.48 7.01 4.08
CA ASP A 50 -5.85 6.54 3.86
C ASP A 50 -6.09 5.10 4.33
N CYS A 51 -5.04 4.28 4.41
CA CYS A 51 -5.09 2.95 5.00
C CYS A 51 -4.98 2.95 6.54
N LEU A 52 -4.59 4.08 7.15
CA LEU A 52 -4.35 4.16 8.60
C LEU A 52 -5.56 3.70 9.44
N PRO A 53 -6.81 4.05 9.15
CA PRO A 53 -7.95 3.55 9.92
C PRO A 53 -8.06 2.03 9.93
N VAL A 54 -7.72 1.37 8.81
CA VAL A 54 -7.72 -0.11 8.71
C VAL A 54 -6.60 -0.71 9.55
N TYR A 55 -5.41 -0.10 9.53
CA TYR A 55 -4.30 -0.53 10.38
C TYR A 55 -4.63 -0.39 11.88
N LEU A 56 -5.17 0.76 12.29
CA LEU A 56 -5.56 1.00 13.69
C LEU A 56 -6.65 0.02 14.13
N ALA A 57 -7.68 -0.20 13.31
CA ALA A 57 -8.72 -1.16 13.61
C ALA A 57 -8.18 -2.60 13.76
N TYR A 58 -7.16 -2.95 13.00
CA TYR A 58 -6.48 -4.24 13.11
C TYR A 58 -5.63 -4.34 14.38
N GLU A 59 -4.75 -3.36 14.64
CA GLU A 59 -3.85 -3.35 15.80
C GLU A 59 -4.63 -3.28 17.14
N ASP A 60 -5.70 -2.49 17.19
CA ASP A 60 -6.57 -2.36 18.37
C ASP A 60 -7.59 -3.52 18.50
N SER A 61 -7.48 -4.54 17.62
CA SER A 61 -8.35 -5.72 17.59
C SER A 61 -9.84 -5.37 17.46
N LEU A 62 -10.18 -4.24 16.82
CA LEU A 62 -11.57 -3.80 16.67
C LEU A 62 -12.38 -4.77 15.77
N PHE A 63 -11.77 -5.33 14.73
CA PHE A 63 -12.41 -6.35 13.90
C PHE A 63 -12.74 -7.61 14.72
N LEU A 64 -11.78 -8.06 15.52
CA LEU A 64 -11.94 -9.25 16.35
C LEU A 64 -13.01 -9.05 17.43
N LYS A 65 -13.10 -7.84 18.04
CA LYS A 65 -14.18 -7.47 18.98
C LYS A 65 -15.56 -7.52 18.34
N GLN A 66 -15.64 -7.38 17.01
CA GLN A 66 -16.88 -7.53 16.22
C GLN A 66 -17.06 -8.96 15.65
N GLY A 67 -16.25 -9.93 16.10
CA GLY A 67 -16.34 -11.31 15.66
C GLY A 67 -15.78 -11.57 14.24
N VAL A 68 -15.04 -10.63 13.66
CA VAL A 68 -14.46 -10.76 12.33
C VAL A 68 -12.94 -10.94 12.43
N THR A 69 -12.45 -12.07 11.93
CA THR A 69 -11.00 -12.28 11.77
C THR A 69 -10.56 -11.64 10.45
N VAL A 70 -9.63 -10.69 10.52
CA VAL A 70 -9.10 -9.98 9.35
C VAL A 70 -7.64 -10.36 9.17
N HIS A 71 -7.22 -10.52 7.91
CA HIS A 71 -5.82 -10.64 7.53
C HIS A 71 -5.44 -9.50 6.57
N LEU A 72 -4.44 -8.68 6.92
CA LEU A 72 -3.99 -7.57 6.10
C LEU A 72 -2.86 -8.01 5.17
N TYR A 73 -3.12 -7.92 3.86
CA TYR A 73 -2.11 -8.13 2.82
C TYR A 73 -1.49 -6.79 2.45
N ARG A 74 -0.21 -6.62 2.81
CA ARG A 74 0.53 -5.38 2.61
C ARG A 74 1.22 -5.37 1.25
N TYR A 75 0.97 -4.33 0.46
CA TYR A 75 1.56 -4.12 -0.86
C TYR A 75 2.31 -2.77 -0.91
N ASN A 76 3.30 -2.66 -1.80
CA ASN A 76 4.04 -1.42 -2.02
C ASN A 76 3.57 -0.68 -3.28
N ALA A 77 2.87 -1.36 -4.16
CA ALA A 77 2.28 -0.78 -5.35
C ALA A 77 0.77 -1.05 -5.39
N GLN A 78 -0.03 -0.02 -5.69
CA GLN A 78 -1.48 -0.14 -5.76
C GLN A 78 -1.93 -1.15 -6.82
N MET A 79 -1.20 -1.31 -7.91
CA MET A 79 -1.49 -2.33 -8.93
C MET A 79 -1.47 -3.76 -8.39
N ASP A 80 -0.69 -4.02 -7.34
CA ASP A 80 -0.68 -5.34 -6.70
C ASP A 80 -1.95 -5.57 -5.89
N CYS A 81 -2.47 -4.52 -5.21
CA CYS A 81 -3.79 -4.54 -4.59
C CYS A 81 -4.89 -4.79 -5.63
N ASP A 82 -4.86 -4.06 -6.76
CA ASP A 82 -5.82 -4.21 -7.86
C ASP A 82 -5.80 -5.64 -8.43
N THR A 83 -4.61 -6.19 -8.61
CA THR A 83 -4.43 -7.57 -9.08
C THR A 83 -4.93 -8.59 -8.05
N ALA A 84 -4.70 -8.33 -6.77
CA ALA A 84 -5.11 -9.23 -5.70
C ALA A 84 -6.64 -9.28 -5.59
N ILE A 85 -7.34 -8.13 -5.60
CA ILE A 85 -8.79 -8.10 -5.55
C ILE A 85 -9.42 -8.63 -6.84
N ALA A 86 -8.87 -8.30 -8.00
CA ALA A 86 -9.37 -8.80 -9.28
C ALA A 86 -9.29 -10.33 -9.39
N ARG A 87 -8.25 -10.93 -8.83
CA ARG A 87 -8.05 -12.41 -8.79
C ARG A 87 -8.69 -13.10 -7.59
N GLY A 88 -9.39 -12.38 -6.70
CA GLY A 88 -9.99 -12.95 -5.50
C GLY A 88 -8.96 -13.45 -4.46
N ARG A 89 -7.75 -12.91 -4.45
CA ARG A 89 -6.75 -13.19 -3.40
C ARG A 89 -7.01 -12.42 -2.13
N VAL A 90 -7.73 -11.31 -2.25
CA VAL A 90 -8.27 -10.51 -1.15
C VAL A 90 -9.74 -10.22 -1.46
N GLU A 91 -10.57 -10.13 -0.43
CA GLU A 91 -11.98 -9.79 -0.55
C GLU A 91 -12.20 -8.28 -0.59
N GLY A 92 -11.29 -7.50 0.02
CA GLY A 92 -11.36 -6.04 0.03
C GLY A 92 -10.02 -5.37 -0.21
N THR A 93 -10.03 -4.10 -0.56
CA THR A 93 -8.83 -3.26 -0.67
C THR A 93 -9.15 -1.79 -0.42
N VAL A 94 -8.18 -1.07 0.13
CA VAL A 94 -8.21 0.40 0.11
C VAL A 94 -7.72 0.85 -1.26
N THR A 95 -8.51 1.65 -1.97
CA THR A 95 -8.26 2.00 -3.38
C THR A 95 -8.80 3.39 -3.73
N ASP A 96 -8.65 3.80 -4.98
CA ASP A 96 -9.32 4.97 -5.54
C ASP A 96 -10.44 4.59 -6.52
N LEU A 97 -11.44 5.45 -6.66
CA LEU A 97 -12.62 5.20 -7.49
C LEU A 97 -12.30 5.04 -8.98
N VAL A 98 -11.20 5.64 -9.48
CA VAL A 98 -10.80 5.49 -10.89
C VAL A 98 -10.32 4.06 -11.15
N ARG A 99 -9.52 3.50 -10.23
CA ARG A 99 -9.06 2.11 -10.29
C ARG A 99 -10.21 1.14 -10.12
N ALA A 100 -11.06 1.42 -9.14
CA ALA A 100 -12.22 0.61 -8.85
C ALA A 100 -13.14 0.50 -10.07
N ALA A 101 -13.47 1.63 -10.73
CA ALA A 101 -14.23 1.63 -11.98
C ALA A 101 -13.52 0.85 -13.11
N HIS A 102 -12.19 0.91 -13.17
CA HIS A 102 -11.43 0.12 -14.15
C HIS A 102 -11.49 -1.39 -13.88
N ILE A 103 -11.50 -1.80 -12.61
CA ILE A 103 -11.67 -3.20 -12.18
C ILE A 103 -13.08 -3.69 -12.52
N GLU A 104 -14.11 -2.89 -12.22
CA GLU A 104 -15.51 -3.21 -12.56
C GLU A 104 -15.73 -3.35 -14.05
N LYS A 105 -15.12 -2.47 -14.85
CA LYS A 105 -15.16 -2.58 -16.33
C LYS A 105 -14.58 -3.90 -16.85
N LYS A 106 -13.70 -4.54 -16.08
CA LYS A 106 -13.14 -5.87 -16.39
C LYS A 106 -14.01 -7.03 -15.89
N GLY A 107 -15.21 -6.76 -15.37
CA GLY A 107 -16.18 -7.76 -14.95
C GLY A 107 -16.02 -8.21 -13.50
N VAL A 108 -15.32 -7.48 -12.65
CA VAL A 108 -15.24 -7.76 -11.21
C VAL A 108 -16.13 -6.78 -10.46
N PRO A 109 -17.34 -7.20 -10.00
CA PRO A 109 -18.26 -6.31 -9.31
C PRO A 109 -17.70 -5.94 -7.93
N LEU A 110 -17.81 -4.66 -7.58
CA LEU A 110 -17.34 -4.11 -6.33
C LEU A 110 -18.47 -3.35 -5.62
N PHE A 111 -18.37 -3.24 -4.30
CA PHE A 111 -19.20 -2.32 -3.51
C PHE A 111 -18.31 -1.48 -2.58
N TYR A 112 -18.78 -0.29 -2.20
CA TYR A 112 -17.98 0.75 -1.56
C TYR A 112 -18.62 1.19 -0.23
N PRO A 113 -18.48 0.44 0.86
CA PRO A 113 -19.12 0.76 2.14
C PRO A 113 -18.53 1.99 2.83
N VAL A 114 -17.26 2.34 2.51
CA VAL A 114 -16.54 3.40 3.21
C VAL A 114 -15.76 4.26 2.21
N SER A 115 -15.94 5.58 2.30
CA SER A 115 -15.06 6.56 1.69
C SER A 115 -13.84 6.80 2.58
N THR A 116 -12.65 6.89 2.00
CA THR A 116 -11.42 7.22 2.73
C THR A 116 -11.00 8.65 2.44
N ASN A 117 -10.17 9.22 3.32
CA ASN A 117 -9.63 10.56 3.14
C ASN A 117 -8.32 10.52 2.32
N LEU A 118 -8.39 9.96 1.11
CA LEU A 118 -7.25 9.89 0.20
C LEU A 118 -7.12 11.20 -0.58
N TYR A 119 -5.97 11.82 -0.47
CA TYR A 119 -5.59 12.96 -1.30
C TYR A 119 -4.17 12.82 -1.86
N TRP A 120 -3.94 13.55 -2.93
CA TRP A 120 -2.70 13.51 -3.68
C TRP A 120 -2.17 14.91 -3.90
N GLN A 121 -0.83 15.03 -3.87
CA GLN A 121 -0.16 16.25 -4.24
C GLN A 121 0.70 16.01 -5.48
N LEU A 122 0.57 16.88 -6.48
CA LEU A 122 1.51 16.98 -7.59
C LEU A 122 2.69 17.81 -7.09
N ILE A 123 3.85 17.18 -6.99
CA ILE A 123 5.05 17.78 -6.41
C ILE A 123 6.15 17.76 -7.47
N SER A 124 6.75 18.93 -7.73
CA SER A 124 7.89 19.06 -8.62
C SER A 124 9.20 18.92 -7.86
N ASN A 125 10.16 18.34 -8.56
CA ASN A 125 11.54 18.30 -8.13
C ASN A 125 12.12 19.71 -8.00
N ARG A 126 12.78 19.98 -6.88
CA ARG A 126 13.41 21.28 -6.59
C ARG A 126 14.36 21.76 -7.69
N LYS A 127 15.12 20.86 -8.34
CA LYS A 127 16.08 21.24 -9.40
C LYS A 127 15.41 21.44 -10.75
N ALA A 128 14.22 20.93 -10.98
CA ALA A 128 13.48 21.14 -12.22
C ALA A 128 13.03 22.59 -12.42
N ARG A 129 13.09 23.41 -11.35
CA ARG A 129 12.68 24.82 -11.35
C ARG A 129 11.25 25.06 -11.83
N VAL A 130 10.39 24.08 -11.56
CA VAL A 130 8.95 24.13 -11.83
C VAL A 130 8.24 24.53 -10.54
N SER A 131 7.71 25.74 -10.49
CA SER A 131 6.99 26.30 -9.33
C SER A 131 5.50 26.52 -9.61
N GLU A 132 5.09 26.43 -10.88
CA GLU A 132 3.71 26.63 -11.34
C GLU A 132 3.35 25.58 -12.40
N LEU A 133 2.06 25.24 -12.49
CA LEU A 133 1.55 24.25 -13.46
C LEU A 133 1.92 24.60 -14.92
N LYS A 134 1.93 25.88 -15.29
CA LYS A 134 2.29 26.34 -16.65
C LYS A 134 3.69 25.90 -17.10
N GLN A 135 4.59 25.68 -16.13
CA GLN A 135 5.97 25.29 -16.39
C GLN A 135 6.15 23.76 -16.60
N LEU A 136 5.05 23.00 -16.59
CA LEU A 136 5.05 21.56 -16.89
C LEU A 136 5.26 21.26 -18.38
N SER A 137 5.29 22.27 -19.24
CA SER A 137 5.58 22.12 -20.67
C SER A 137 6.90 21.40 -20.89
N ASP A 138 6.91 20.33 -21.70
CA ASP A 138 8.08 19.50 -21.97
C ASP A 138 8.70 18.85 -20.73
N LYS A 139 7.84 18.49 -19.76
CA LYS A 139 8.24 17.86 -18.49
C LYS A 139 7.66 16.45 -18.33
N MET A 140 8.32 15.64 -17.51
CA MET A 140 7.88 14.29 -17.17
C MET A 140 7.12 14.29 -15.84
N ILE A 141 5.92 13.72 -15.83
CA ILE A 141 5.10 13.50 -14.63
C ILE A 141 4.98 12.00 -14.36
N ALA A 142 5.41 11.55 -13.17
CA ALA A 142 5.18 10.17 -12.75
C ALA A 142 3.74 9.97 -12.27
N ILE A 143 3.09 8.99 -12.86
CA ILE A 143 1.70 8.58 -12.58
C ILE A 143 1.60 7.05 -12.47
N THR A 144 0.41 6.55 -12.16
CA THR A 144 -0.04 5.19 -12.49
C THR A 144 -1.25 5.28 -13.40
N ARG A 145 -1.23 4.61 -14.54
CA ARG A 145 -2.36 4.61 -15.49
C ARG A 145 -3.62 4.03 -14.86
N HIS A 146 -4.77 4.56 -15.28
CA HIS A 146 -6.08 4.16 -14.80
C HIS A 146 -6.23 4.29 -13.28
N SER A 147 -5.76 5.38 -12.72
CA SER A 147 -5.83 5.68 -11.29
C SER A 147 -6.16 7.14 -11.03
N ALA A 148 -6.39 7.48 -9.77
CA ALA A 148 -6.53 8.88 -9.34
C ALA A 148 -5.35 9.74 -9.81
N THR A 149 -4.12 9.19 -9.87
CA THR A 149 -2.95 9.95 -10.31
C THR A 149 -2.96 10.26 -11.81
N ASP A 150 -3.53 9.39 -12.63
CA ASP A 150 -3.72 9.64 -14.08
C ASP A 150 -4.76 10.75 -14.28
N TYR A 151 -5.92 10.62 -13.64
CA TYR A 151 -6.98 11.62 -13.67
C TYR A 151 -6.52 13.00 -13.16
N LEU A 152 -5.80 13.06 -12.04
CA LEU A 152 -5.29 14.30 -11.47
C LEU A 152 -4.18 14.93 -12.35
N ALA A 153 -3.39 14.12 -13.06
CA ALA A 153 -2.44 14.61 -14.04
C ALA A 153 -3.15 15.26 -15.24
N ASP A 154 -4.25 14.66 -15.73
CA ASP A 154 -5.08 15.27 -16.78
C ASP A 154 -5.63 16.63 -16.32
N LEU A 155 -6.19 16.71 -15.12
CA LEU A 155 -6.68 17.99 -14.57
C LEU A 155 -5.58 19.05 -14.44
N ALA A 156 -4.36 18.65 -14.04
CA ALA A 156 -3.23 19.56 -13.93
C ALA A 156 -2.81 20.08 -15.31
N ILE A 157 -2.72 19.19 -16.30
CA ILE A 157 -2.35 19.52 -17.68
C ILE A 157 -3.40 20.42 -18.34
N ASP A 158 -4.69 20.09 -18.19
CA ASP A 158 -5.80 20.89 -18.71
C ASP A 158 -5.84 22.29 -18.11
N SER A 159 -5.55 22.40 -16.81
CA SER A 159 -5.45 23.69 -16.11
C SER A 159 -4.23 24.50 -16.54
N ALA A 160 -3.11 23.82 -16.77
CA ALA A 160 -1.83 24.43 -17.14
C ALA A 160 -1.83 24.96 -18.57
N LYS A 161 -2.52 24.27 -19.50
CA LYS A 161 -2.51 24.52 -20.95
C LYS A 161 -1.07 24.69 -21.48
N PRO A 162 -0.20 23.70 -21.26
CA PRO A 162 1.22 23.81 -21.61
C PRO A 162 1.38 23.95 -23.13
N LYS A 163 2.42 24.69 -23.54
CA LYS A 163 2.74 24.91 -24.96
C LYS A 163 3.17 23.63 -25.66
N TYR A 164 3.89 22.77 -24.95
CA TYR A 164 4.41 21.49 -25.43
C TYR A 164 3.85 20.34 -24.60
N GLU A 165 3.96 19.13 -25.11
CA GLU A 165 3.47 17.92 -24.47
C GLU A 165 4.07 17.72 -23.06
N VAL A 166 3.24 17.19 -22.16
CA VAL A 166 3.67 16.73 -20.83
C VAL A 166 3.73 15.20 -20.86
N TYR A 167 4.92 14.65 -20.61
CA TYR A 167 5.14 13.21 -20.71
C TYR A 167 4.72 12.51 -19.44
N ARG A 168 3.78 11.57 -19.54
CA ARG A 168 3.33 10.76 -18.43
C ARG A 168 4.11 9.46 -18.34
N VAL A 169 4.86 9.27 -17.27
CA VAL A 169 5.70 8.10 -17.02
C VAL A 169 5.04 7.22 -15.97
N GLN A 170 4.81 5.94 -16.29
CA GLN A 170 4.22 5.02 -15.33
C GLN A 170 5.25 4.51 -14.34
N ILE A 171 5.07 4.84 -13.07
CA ILE A 171 5.85 4.34 -11.94
C ILE A 171 4.86 3.93 -10.85
N ASN A 172 4.77 2.65 -10.52
CA ASN A 172 3.71 2.13 -9.65
C ASN A 172 4.07 2.13 -8.17
N ASP A 173 5.33 1.87 -7.83
CA ASP A 173 5.82 1.83 -6.45
C ASP A 173 6.06 3.25 -5.91
N LEU A 174 5.46 3.56 -4.76
CA LEU A 174 5.52 4.89 -4.14
C LEU A 174 6.91 5.20 -3.56
N ASN A 175 7.66 4.19 -3.11
CA ASN A 175 9.03 4.39 -2.61
C ASN A 175 9.96 4.73 -3.78
N ILE A 176 9.79 4.04 -4.92
CA ILE A 176 10.55 4.34 -6.15
C ILE A 176 10.21 5.75 -6.63
N ARG A 177 8.92 6.13 -6.68
CA ARG A 177 8.54 7.52 -7.02
C ARG A 177 9.27 8.53 -6.15
N LEU A 178 9.15 8.39 -4.82
CA LEU A 178 9.78 9.33 -3.92
C LEU A 178 11.30 9.37 -4.11
N SER A 179 11.95 8.23 -4.25
CA SER A 179 13.41 8.15 -4.47
C SER A 179 13.81 8.88 -5.75
N MET A 180 13.09 8.67 -6.85
CA MET A 180 13.35 9.35 -8.13
C MET A 180 13.16 10.88 -8.02
N LEU A 181 12.15 11.33 -7.26
CA LEU A 181 11.98 12.77 -7.01
C LEU A 181 13.16 13.35 -6.24
N LEU A 182 13.56 12.67 -5.16
CA LEU A 182 14.64 13.12 -4.29
C LEU A 182 16.01 13.11 -5.00
N ASN A 183 16.21 12.16 -5.92
CA ASN A 183 17.41 12.04 -6.75
C ASN A 183 17.37 12.94 -7.98
N ASN A 184 16.28 13.68 -8.21
CA ASN A 184 16.07 14.56 -9.37
C ASN A 184 16.06 13.80 -10.72
N GLU A 185 15.52 12.58 -10.73
CA GLU A 185 15.38 11.73 -11.92
C GLU A 185 14.03 11.94 -12.63
N MET A 186 13.10 12.67 -11.99
CA MET A 186 11.78 13.03 -12.53
C MET A 186 11.49 14.50 -12.26
N ASP A 187 10.80 15.17 -13.19
CA ASP A 187 10.45 16.59 -13.03
C ASP A 187 9.35 16.80 -11.99
N ALA A 188 8.30 16.00 -12.03
CA ALA A 188 7.19 16.05 -11.08
C ALA A 188 6.54 14.67 -10.89
N MET A 189 5.78 14.52 -9.81
CA MET A 189 5.01 13.32 -9.56
C MET A 189 3.84 13.53 -8.60
N LEU A 190 2.86 12.67 -8.68
CA LEU A 190 1.74 12.61 -7.76
C LEU A 190 2.07 11.66 -6.60
N LEU A 191 2.04 12.19 -5.38
CA LEU A 191 2.32 11.46 -4.15
C LEU A 191 1.18 11.61 -3.13
N PRO A 192 0.78 10.52 -2.45
CA PRO A 192 -0.10 10.57 -1.30
C PRO A 192 0.73 10.78 -0.01
N GLU A 193 0.07 10.97 1.12
CA GLU A 193 0.74 10.93 2.41
C GLU A 193 1.06 9.48 2.85
N PRO A 194 2.19 9.24 3.52
CA PRO A 194 3.19 10.19 4.03
C PRO A 194 4.30 10.59 3.05
N TYR A 195 4.27 10.09 1.82
CA TYR A 195 5.31 10.35 0.79
C TYR A 195 5.36 11.82 0.40
N ALA A 196 4.19 12.48 0.29
CA ALA A 196 4.10 13.89 -0.01
C ALA A 196 4.78 14.75 1.07
N THR A 197 4.58 14.44 2.35
CA THR A 197 5.28 15.10 3.46
C THR A 197 6.80 14.95 3.33
N ARG A 198 7.29 13.73 3.07
CA ARG A 198 8.74 13.50 2.88
C ARG A 198 9.31 14.31 1.71
N ALA A 199 8.56 14.41 0.62
CA ALA A 199 8.95 15.23 -0.54
C ALA A 199 9.01 16.72 -0.17
N ARG A 200 8.03 17.26 0.56
CA ARG A 200 8.02 18.65 1.03
C ARG A 200 9.15 18.96 2.01
N MET A 201 9.45 18.06 2.94
CA MET A 201 10.58 18.19 3.87
C MET A 201 11.93 18.29 3.13
N ALA A 202 12.04 17.67 1.96
CA ALA A 202 13.20 17.81 1.07
C ALA A 202 13.12 19.06 0.15
N GLN A 203 12.23 20.02 0.49
CA GLN A 203 12.06 21.30 -0.21
C GLN A 203 11.62 21.17 -1.68
N ASN A 204 10.91 20.09 -2.03
CA ASN A 204 10.24 19.98 -3.30
C ASN A 204 8.94 20.78 -3.31
N VAL A 205 8.52 21.28 -4.47
CA VAL A 205 7.47 22.29 -4.61
C VAL A 205 6.12 21.61 -4.91
N VAL A 206 5.09 21.93 -4.13
CA VAL A 206 3.71 21.49 -4.41
C VAL A 206 3.10 22.37 -5.49
N LEU A 207 2.76 21.79 -6.62
CA LEU A 207 2.12 22.47 -7.77
C LEU A 207 0.60 22.39 -7.68
N MET A 208 0.06 21.30 -7.16
CA MET A 208 -1.37 21.07 -7.02
C MET A 208 -1.63 20.15 -5.83
N ASP A 209 -2.73 20.41 -5.12
CA ASP A 209 -3.26 19.53 -4.07
C ASP A 209 -4.72 19.21 -4.39
N SER A 210 -5.08 17.92 -4.39
CA SER A 210 -6.44 17.48 -4.72
C SER A 210 -7.48 17.96 -3.70
N ARG A 211 -7.09 18.26 -2.45
CA ARG A 211 -7.94 18.86 -1.43
C ARG A 211 -8.47 20.22 -1.84
N ASN A 212 -7.61 21.04 -2.45
CA ASN A 212 -7.97 22.39 -2.92
C ASN A 212 -8.94 22.37 -4.12
N LYS A 213 -9.15 21.20 -4.71
CA LYS A 213 -10.09 20.96 -5.81
C LYS A 213 -11.40 20.29 -5.34
N ASN A 214 -11.55 20.04 -4.02
CA ASN A 214 -12.65 19.27 -3.44
C ASN A 214 -12.81 17.88 -4.09
N ILE A 215 -11.69 17.25 -4.47
CA ILE A 215 -11.67 15.93 -5.08
C ILE A 215 -11.26 14.91 -4.02
N ASN A 216 -12.19 14.03 -3.66
CA ASN A 216 -11.95 12.86 -2.84
C ASN A 216 -12.32 11.61 -3.66
N LEU A 217 -11.32 10.80 -3.95
CA LEU A 217 -11.48 9.58 -4.76
C LEU A 217 -11.22 8.31 -3.94
N GLY A 218 -10.90 8.43 -2.66
CA GLY A 218 -10.53 7.29 -1.82
C GLY A 218 -11.75 6.48 -1.36
N ALA A 219 -11.62 5.16 -1.43
CA ALA A 219 -12.65 4.24 -0.95
C ALA A 219 -12.03 2.94 -0.43
N ILE A 220 -12.76 2.26 0.47
CA ILE A 220 -12.55 0.84 0.73
C ILE A 220 -13.55 0.10 -0.14
N ALA A 221 -13.04 -0.74 -1.04
CA ALA A 221 -13.84 -1.54 -1.95
C ALA A 221 -13.78 -3.01 -1.57
N PHE A 222 -14.90 -3.71 -1.68
CA PHE A 222 -15.01 -5.16 -1.50
C PHE A 222 -15.61 -5.80 -2.76
N ARG A 223 -15.25 -7.06 -3.00
CA ARG A 223 -15.93 -7.87 -4.04
C ARG A 223 -17.36 -8.14 -3.61
N SER A 224 -18.29 -8.04 -4.55
CA SER A 224 -19.69 -8.46 -4.38
C SER A 224 -19.85 -9.96 -4.58
#